data_377cf6bff83e2f400f840c1692bd9542
#
_entry.id   377cf6bff83e2f400f840c1692bd9542
#
_cell.length_a   1.000
_cell.length_b   1.000
_cell.length_c   1.000
_cell.angle_alpha   90.00
_cell.angle_beta   90.00
_cell.angle_gamma   90.00
#
_symmetry.space_group_name_H-M   'P 1'
#
loop_
_entity.id
_entity.type
_entity.pdbx_description
1 polymer ?
#
loop_
_entity_poly.entity_id
_entity_poly.type
_entity_poly.pdbx_seq_one_letter_code
_entity_poly.pdbx_strand_id
1 'polypeptide(L)'
;TIRGLDLDGTLPEKARKLLSFTDNRQDAALQSGHFNDFVQVCLLRSGLYKALDAAKDGSLKFDDLTQAVFDSLDLPKRIYAAEPDLKYQAAENTEKALRDVLGYRLYHDLRRGWRVTSPNLEQCGLLKIEYPWLEEICNDEGLWQDSHEILTSANPKTRYQISKTLLNYMRRELAIKVEYLDQHHQDRISQASYQYLRQPWAVEETVKLTHAAVLYPRSREDGEYLGNVFLSPLGGYGQYLRHTVNFANYHEKLSTEDTQLIIAQILKALQTGGLVSVVDQPNNGGVPGYQLSASAMVWKKGDGQTAFHDPIRVPNIPEGGGRTNPFFVDFYQFMAGEFADLQAKEHTAQVPYKERETRE
;
A
#
# COMPACT_ATOMS: atom_id res chain seq x y z
N THR A 1 26.26 11.75 -3.08
CA THR A 1 27.62 11.31 -3.49
C THR A 1 27.60 10.73 -4.90
N ILE A 2 26.75 9.72 -5.20
CA ILE A 2 26.67 9.07 -6.54
C ILE A 2 26.34 10.13 -7.62
N ARG A 3 25.30 10.94 -7.41
CA ARG A 3 24.94 12.03 -8.32
C ARG A 3 26.11 13.03 -8.55
N GLY A 4 26.91 13.30 -7.50
CA GLY A 4 28.12 14.12 -7.64
C GLY A 4 29.19 13.47 -8.54
N LEU A 5 29.28 12.14 -8.52
CA LEU A 5 30.16 11.37 -9.40
C LEU A 5 29.67 11.37 -10.85
N ASP A 6 28.35 11.31 -11.07
CA ASP A 6 27.75 11.35 -12.40
C ASP A 6 27.90 12.74 -13.07
N LEU A 7 27.86 13.79 -12.27
CA LEU A 7 28.03 15.18 -12.74
C LEU A 7 29.51 15.53 -12.98
N ASP A 8 30.46 14.72 -12.49
CA ASP A 8 31.88 14.97 -12.71
C ASP A 8 32.31 14.47 -14.09
N GLY A 9 32.29 15.36 -15.06
CA GLY A 9 32.70 15.07 -16.44
C GLY A 9 34.17 14.69 -16.61
N THR A 10 34.99 14.76 -15.55
CA THR A 10 36.40 14.35 -15.57
C THR A 10 36.58 12.85 -15.32
N LEU A 11 35.53 12.20 -14.74
CA LEU A 11 35.56 10.78 -14.44
C LEU A 11 35.05 9.94 -15.61
N PRO A 12 35.76 8.89 -16.02
CA PRO A 12 35.23 7.89 -16.94
C PRO A 12 33.95 7.26 -16.40
N GLU A 13 33.00 6.90 -17.27
CA GLU A 13 31.72 6.30 -16.87
C GLU A 13 31.90 5.09 -15.94
N LYS A 14 32.88 4.23 -16.22
CA LYS A 14 33.21 3.08 -15.40
C LYS A 14 33.74 3.41 -14.00
N ALA A 15 34.27 4.61 -13.77
CA ALA A 15 34.78 5.06 -12.49
C ALA A 15 33.73 5.75 -11.60
N ARG A 16 32.52 5.96 -12.10
CA ARG A 16 31.41 6.58 -11.38
C ARG A 16 30.71 5.61 -10.45
N LYS A 17 31.46 4.96 -9.57
CA LYS A 17 31.00 3.93 -8.67
C LYS A 17 31.32 4.27 -7.21
N LEU A 18 30.43 3.88 -6.31
CA LEU A 18 30.68 3.89 -4.87
C LEU A 18 30.97 2.46 -4.41
N LEU A 19 32.13 2.24 -3.85
CA LEU A 19 32.51 0.95 -3.26
C LEU A 19 32.23 0.99 -1.76
N SER A 20 31.53 -0.01 -1.26
CA SER A 20 31.33 -0.26 0.16
C SER A 20 31.91 -1.63 0.51
N PHE A 21 32.62 -1.71 1.61
CA PHE A 21 33.26 -2.93 2.08
C PHE A 21 32.58 -3.42 3.35
N THR A 22 32.35 -4.71 3.43
CA THR A 22 31.81 -5.39 4.62
C THR A 22 32.71 -6.55 4.99
N ASP A 23 32.77 -6.88 6.25
CA ASP A 23 33.64 -7.97 6.77
C ASP A 23 33.12 -9.37 6.39
N ASN A 24 31.84 -9.46 6.00
CA ASN A 24 31.16 -10.72 5.75
C ASN A 24 30.46 -10.72 4.37
N ARG A 25 30.58 -11.85 3.67
CA ARG A 25 29.94 -12.04 2.36
C ARG A 25 28.41 -11.97 2.41
N GLN A 26 27.80 -12.54 3.46
CA GLN A 26 26.35 -12.50 3.66
C GLN A 26 25.88 -11.05 3.81
N ASP A 27 26.65 -10.22 4.51
CA ASP A 27 26.33 -8.82 4.70
C ASP A 27 26.45 -8.03 3.39
N ALA A 28 27.39 -8.36 2.50
CA ALA A 28 27.50 -7.71 1.20
C ALA A 28 26.30 -8.02 0.31
N ALA A 29 25.86 -9.27 0.22
CA ALA A 29 24.67 -9.67 -0.53
C ALA A 29 23.40 -9.04 0.07
N LEU A 30 23.27 -9.07 1.40
CA LEU A 30 22.14 -8.50 2.12
C LEU A 30 22.06 -6.98 1.93
N GLN A 31 23.19 -6.26 2.03
CA GLN A 31 23.23 -4.81 1.83
C GLN A 31 22.89 -4.41 0.39
N SER A 32 23.40 -5.14 -0.61
CA SER A 32 23.05 -4.87 -2.01
C SER A 32 21.56 -5.11 -2.27
N GLY A 33 20.98 -6.18 -1.72
CA GLY A 33 19.55 -6.46 -1.76
C GLY A 33 18.72 -5.33 -1.11
N HIS A 34 19.08 -4.94 0.11
CA HIS A 34 18.39 -3.86 0.81
C HIS A 34 18.47 -2.52 0.08
N PHE A 35 19.61 -2.21 -0.54
CA PHE A 35 19.76 -0.99 -1.32
C PHE A 35 18.88 -1.02 -2.58
N ASN A 36 18.87 -2.12 -3.31
CA ASN A 36 18.03 -2.27 -4.50
C ASN A 36 16.54 -2.19 -4.17
N ASP A 37 16.13 -2.83 -3.09
CA ASP A 37 14.80 -2.71 -2.52
C ASP A 37 14.43 -1.26 -2.19
N PHE A 38 15.35 -0.53 -1.54
CA PHE A 38 15.15 0.87 -1.22
C PHE A 38 14.94 1.70 -2.50
N VAL A 39 15.80 1.52 -3.50
CA VAL A 39 15.69 2.20 -4.80
C VAL A 39 14.33 1.94 -5.45
N GLN A 40 13.89 0.68 -5.49
CA GLN A 40 12.59 0.33 -6.07
C GLN A 40 11.40 1.01 -5.37
N VAL A 41 11.40 0.97 -4.03
CA VAL A 41 10.34 1.61 -3.24
C VAL A 41 10.34 3.11 -3.46
N CYS A 42 11.51 3.74 -3.54
CA CYS A 42 11.64 5.17 -3.80
C CYS A 42 11.12 5.53 -5.21
N LEU A 43 11.48 4.75 -6.22
CA LEU A 43 10.98 4.92 -7.59
C LEU A 43 9.48 4.73 -7.67
N LEU A 44 8.94 3.67 -7.07
CA LEU A 44 7.50 3.42 -7.04
C LEU A 44 6.73 4.60 -6.45
N ARG A 45 7.17 5.10 -5.29
CA ARG A 45 6.52 6.23 -4.62
C ARG A 45 6.66 7.53 -5.41
N SER A 46 7.83 7.81 -5.97
CA SER A 46 8.00 8.96 -6.84
C SER A 46 7.16 8.86 -8.12
N GLY A 47 7.08 7.68 -8.73
CA GLY A 47 6.22 7.41 -9.89
C GLY A 47 4.76 7.62 -9.57
N LEU A 48 4.28 7.11 -8.43
CA LEU A 48 2.91 7.34 -7.97
C LEU A 48 2.64 8.84 -7.73
N TYR A 49 3.55 9.55 -7.07
CA TYR A 49 3.38 10.99 -6.86
C TYR A 49 3.31 11.75 -8.20
N LYS A 50 4.21 11.46 -9.16
CA LYS A 50 4.20 12.07 -10.49
C LYS A 50 2.93 11.75 -11.27
N ALA A 51 2.43 10.50 -11.19
CA ALA A 51 1.18 10.10 -11.82
C ALA A 51 0.00 10.90 -11.28
N LEU A 52 -0.07 11.08 -9.95
CA LEU A 52 -1.10 11.90 -9.30
C LEU A 52 -0.96 13.40 -9.66
N ASP A 53 0.27 13.90 -9.74
CA ASP A 53 0.55 15.29 -10.11
C ASP A 53 0.14 15.60 -11.55
N ALA A 54 0.33 14.64 -12.47
CA ALA A 54 -0.05 14.76 -13.87
C ALA A 54 -1.55 14.52 -14.11
N ALA A 55 -2.26 13.88 -13.19
CA ALA A 55 -3.69 13.61 -13.34
C ALA A 55 -4.49 14.92 -13.31
N LYS A 56 -5.53 15.02 -14.14
CA LYS A 56 -6.31 16.25 -14.41
C LYS A 56 -6.83 16.94 -13.14
N ASP A 57 -7.25 16.16 -12.14
CA ASP A 57 -7.78 16.61 -10.84
C ASP A 57 -6.93 16.16 -9.65
N GLY A 58 -5.70 15.71 -9.93
CA GLY A 58 -4.80 15.17 -8.93
C GLY A 58 -5.28 13.84 -8.36
N SER A 59 -6.13 13.10 -9.06
CA SER A 59 -6.68 11.83 -8.58
C SER A 59 -6.62 10.72 -9.62
N LEU A 60 -6.46 9.48 -9.13
CA LEU A 60 -6.46 8.26 -9.94
C LEU A 60 -7.43 7.24 -9.32
N LYS A 61 -8.18 6.58 -10.18
CA LYS A 61 -9.04 5.47 -9.82
C LYS A 61 -8.31 4.14 -10.04
N PHE A 62 -8.90 3.08 -9.50
CA PHE A 62 -8.41 1.71 -9.61
C PHE A 62 -8.00 1.32 -11.04
N ASP A 63 -8.83 1.61 -12.04
CA ASP A 63 -8.63 1.19 -13.44
C ASP A 63 -7.41 1.88 -14.10
N ASP A 64 -7.13 3.12 -13.71
CA ASP A 64 -6.08 3.94 -14.34
C ASP A 64 -4.76 3.91 -13.56
N LEU A 65 -4.80 3.53 -12.28
CA LEU A 65 -3.70 3.69 -11.34
C LEU A 65 -2.38 3.06 -11.82
N THR A 66 -2.42 1.80 -12.16
CA THR A 66 -1.21 1.04 -12.50
C THR A 66 -0.59 1.51 -13.81
N GLN A 67 -1.43 1.81 -14.81
CA GLN A 67 -0.97 2.34 -16.09
C GLN A 67 -0.36 3.75 -15.92
N ALA A 68 -1.01 4.63 -15.18
CA ALA A 68 -0.51 5.98 -14.94
C ALA A 68 0.85 5.97 -14.22
N VAL A 69 1.03 5.07 -13.26
CA VAL A 69 2.32 4.92 -12.55
C VAL A 69 3.39 4.35 -13.48
N PHE A 70 3.05 3.34 -14.29
CA PHE A 70 3.96 2.78 -15.29
C PHE A 70 4.46 3.86 -16.26
N ASP A 71 3.54 4.66 -16.82
CA ASP A 71 3.87 5.76 -17.74
C ASP A 71 4.71 6.85 -17.06
N SER A 72 4.39 7.20 -15.81
CA SER A 72 5.12 8.22 -15.04
C SER A 72 6.52 7.80 -14.62
N LEU A 73 6.79 6.50 -14.51
CA LEU A 73 8.13 5.98 -14.25
C LEU A 73 9.03 6.07 -15.47
N ASP A 74 8.47 5.95 -16.68
CA ASP A 74 9.16 6.02 -17.98
C ASP A 74 10.49 5.24 -18.00
N LEU A 75 10.48 4.01 -17.46
CA LEU A 75 11.69 3.21 -17.31
C LEU A 75 12.14 2.65 -18.67
N PRO A 76 13.40 2.85 -19.08
CA PRO A 76 13.95 2.20 -20.25
C PRO A 76 13.92 0.67 -20.10
N LYS A 77 13.58 -0.06 -21.19
CA LYS A 77 13.48 -1.54 -21.17
C LYS A 77 14.76 -2.22 -20.65
N ARG A 78 15.93 -1.65 -20.92
CA ARG A 78 17.21 -2.16 -20.42
C ARG A 78 17.29 -2.25 -18.88
N ILE A 79 16.44 -1.50 -18.15
CA ILE A 79 16.47 -1.49 -16.68
C ILE A 79 15.65 -2.63 -16.09
N TYR A 80 14.51 -2.98 -16.70
CA TYR A 80 13.58 -3.94 -16.12
C TYR A 80 13.39 -5.23 -16.93
N ALA A 81 13.61 -5.21 -18.24
CA ALA A 81 13.38 -6.35 -19.10
C ALA A 81 14.52 -7.36 -19.02
N ALA A 82 14.20 -8.65 -18.95
CA ALA A 82 15.18 -9.73 -19.07
C ALA A 82 15.88 -9.67 -20.44
N GLU A 83 15.11 -9.44 -21.50
CA GLU A 83 15.56 -9.27 -22.87
C GLU A 83 15.04 -7.94 -23.44
N PRO A 84 15.83 -6.84 -23.41
CA PRO A 84 15.37 -5.50 -23.78
C PRO A 84 15.01 -5.35 -25.28
N ASP A 85 15.60 -6.16 -26.14
CA ASP A 85 15.46 -6.04 -27.61
C ASP A 85 14.24 -6.78 -28.19
N LEU A 86 13.44 -7.44 -27.35
CA LEU A 86 12.21 -8.11 -27.76
C LEU A 86 11.23 -7.12 -28.40
N LYS A 87 10.53 -7.59 -29.44
CA LYS A 87 9.57 -6.81 -30.21
C LYS A 87 8.19 -7.45 -30.20
N TYR A 88 7.20 -6.68 -30.63
CA TYR A 88 5.81 -7.13 -30.78
C TYR A 88 5.23 -7.71 -29.47
N GLN A 89 4.55 -8.83 -29.54
CA GLN A 89 3.86 -9.47 -28.40
C GLN A 89 4.78 -9.74 -27.21
N ALA A 90 6.04 -10.10 -27.44
CA ALA A 90 6.99 -10.36 -26.37
C ALA A 90 7.34 -9.07 -25.60
N ALA A 91 7.44 -7.94 -26.30
CA ALA A 91 7.63 -6.63 -25.64
C ALA A 91 6.40 -6.23 -24.83
N GLU A 92 5.19 -6.44 -25.35
CA GLU A 92 3.93 -6.18 -24.64
C GLU A 92 3.80 -7.06 -23.38
N ASN A 93 4.19 -8.33 -23.46
CA ASN A 93 4.19 -9.23 -22.30
C ASN A 93 5.17 -8.75 -21.21
N THR A 94 6.33 -8.24 -21.60
CA THR A 94 7.31 -7.67 -20.67
C THR A 94 6.77 -6.42 -19.96
N GLU A 95 6.14 -5.52 -20.70
CA GLU A 95 5.52 -4.31 -20.13
C GLU A 95 4.34 -4.67 -19.22
N LYS A 96 3.53 -5.66 -19.61
CA LYS A 96 2.45 -6.19 -18.78
C LYS A 96 2.99 -6.77 -17.49
N ALA A 97 4.06 -7.59 -17.55
CA ALA A 97 4.66 -8.17 -16.36
C ALA A 97 5.15 -7.08 -15.38
N LEU A 98 5.74 -5.99 -15.88
CA LEU A 98 6.13 -4.86 -15.03
C LEU A 98 4.90 -4.17 -14.42
N ARG A 99 3.84 -3.90 -15.21
CA ARG A 99 2.59 -3.30 -14.69
C ARG A 99 1.97 -4.15 -13.59
N ASP A 100 1.92 -5.46 -13.77
CA ASP A 100 1.37 -6.38 -12.77
C ASP A 100 2.19 -6.35 -11.46
N VAL A 101 3.51 -6.32 -11.55
CA VAL A 101 4.40 -6.14 -10.38
C VAL A 101 4.21 -4.79 -9.72
N LEU A 102 4.08 -3.71 -10.51
CA LEU A 102 3.79 -2.37 -9.97
C LEU A 102 2.45 -2.33 -9.26
N GLY A 103 1.40 -2.93 -9.85
CA GLY A 103 0.07 -3.04 -9.24
C GLY A 103 0.14 -3.71 -7.87
N TYR A 104 0.78 -4.87 -7.78
CA TYR A 104 1.01 -5.53 -6.49
C TYR A 104 1.72 -4.62 -5.48
N ARG A 105 2.83 -4.00 -5.89
CA ARG A 105 3.65 -3.16 -4.99
C ARG A 105 2.92 -1.91 -4.52
N LEU A 106 2.09 -1.28 -5.36
CA LEU A 106 1.27 -0.12 -5.00
C LEU A 106 0.31 -0.45 -3.85
N TYR A 107 -0.44 -1.55 -3.96
CA TYR A 107 -1.34 -1.98 -2.88
C TYR A 107 -0.58 -2.44 -1.65
N HIS A 108 0.53 -3.15 -1.83
CA HIS A 108 1.36 -3.60 -0.71
C HIS A 108 1.99 -2.43 0.08
N ASP A 109 2.33 -1.31 -0.58
CA ASP A 109 2.88 -0.11 0.08
C ASP A 109 1.85 0.62 0.98
N LEU A 110 0.56 0.31 0.83
CA LEU A 110 -0.48 0.77 1.76
C LEU A 110 -0.42 0.06 3.11
N ARG A 111 0.27 -1.08 3.20
CA ARG A 111 0.35 -1.89 4.42
C ARG A 111 0.98 -1.11 5.55
N ARG A 112 0.31 -1.13 6.68
CA ARG A 112 0.81 -0.49 7.90
C ARG A 112 2.13 -1.09 8.37
N GLY A 113 3.11 -0.22 8.68
CA GLY A 113 4.38 -0.63 9.28
C GLY A 113 5.30 -1.43 8.37
N TRP A 114 4.97 -1.52 7.09
CA TRP A 114 5.77 -2.30 6.17
C TRP A 114 7.20 -1.77 6.03
N ARG A 115 7.44 -0.47 6.11
CA ARG A 115 8.79 0.09 6.16
C ARG A 115 8.86 1.25 7.14
N VAL A 116 9.24 0.94 8.38
CA VAL A 116 9.26 1.92 9.48
C VAL A 116 10.28 3.03 9.25
N THR A 117 11.44 2.71 8.64
CA THR A 117 12.53 3.66 8.41
C THR A 117 12.31 4.57 7.20
N SER A 118 11.35 4.26 6.34
CA SER A 118 11.08 4.98 5.10
C SER A 118 9.56 5.24 5.02
N PRO A 119 9.09 6.42 5.46
CA PRO A 119 7.67 6.74 5.48
C PRO A 119 7.09 6.67 4.06
N ASN A 120 5.86 6.13 3.94
CA ASN A 120 5.16 6.10 2.66
C ASN A 120 4.55 7.47 2.31
N LEU A 121 3.95 7.58 1.12
CA LEU A 121 3.40 8.86 0.65
C LEU A 121 2.26 9.40 1.54
N GLU A 122 1.46 8.55 2.20
CA GLU A 122 0.45 9.00 3.14
C GLU A 122 1.07 9.61 4.41
N GLN A 123 2.15 9.01 4.91
CA GLN A 123 2.89 9.53 6.06
C GLN A 123 3.67 10.82 5.72
N CYS A 124 3.97 11.03 4.44
CA CYS A 124 4.53 12.27 3.93
C CYS A 124 3.46 13.31 3.53
N GLY A 125 2.17 12.98 3.66
CA GLY A 125 1.09 13.87 3.23
C GLY A 125 1.01 14.06 1.71
N LEU A 126 1.72 13.26 0.92
CA LEU A 126 1.75 13.33 -0.54
C LEU A 126 0.66 12.50 -1.21
N LEU A 127 0.04 11.60 -0.47
CA LEU A 127 -1.07 10.75 -0.89
C LEU A 127 -2.19 10.82 0.14
N LYS A 128 -3.43 10.90 -0.36
CA LYS A 128 -4.67 10.70 0.40
C LYS A 128 -5.48 9.63 -0.29
N ILE A 129 -6.07 8.72 0.48
CA ILE A 129 -7.08 7.79 -0.04
C ILE A 129 -8.44 8.29 0.39
N GLU A 130 -9.31 8.51 -0.58
CA GLU A 130 -10.68 8.99 -0.38
C GLU A 130 -11.68 7.90 -0.79
N TYR A 131 -12.88 7.99 -0.21
CA TYR A 131 -14.01 7.09 -0.46
C TYR A 131 -15.21 7.94 -0.90
N PRO A 132 -15.35 8.29 -2.19
CA PRO A 132 -16.29 9.30 -2.66
C PRO A 132 -17.73 9.06 -2.24
N TRP A 133 -18.20 7.80 -2.26
CA TRP A 133 -19.58 7.44 -1.93
C TRP A 133 -19.88 7.36 -0.43
N LEU A 134 -18.86 7.46 0.41
CA LEU A 134 -19.03 7.30 1.86
C LEU A 134 -19.91 8.38 2.48
N GLU A 135 -19.81 9.61 1.99
CA GLU A 135 -20.63 10.72 2.48
C GLU A 135 -22.11 10.52 2.18
N GLU A 136 -22.45 10.05 0.98
CA GLU A 136 -23.81 9.73 0.58
C GLU A 136 -24.38 8.60 1.45
N ILE A 137 -23.64 7.52 1.66
CA ILE A 137 -24.03 6.41 2.52
C ILE A 137 -24.29 6.89 3.97
N CYS A 138 -23.47 7.78 4.48
CA CYS A 138 -23.62 8.30 5.83
C CYS A 138 -24.80 9.27 5.98
N ASN A 139 -25.21 9.94 4.91
CA ASN A 139 -26.38 10.83 4.87
C ASN A 139 -27.70 10.10 4.60
N ASP A 140 -27.66 8.87 4.07
CA ASP A 140 -28.86 8.09 3.78
C ASP A 140 -29.43 7.46 5.06
N GLU A 141 -30.41 8.13 5.69
CA GLU A 141 -31.03 7.64 6.93
C GLU A 141 -31.67 6.24 6.77
N GLY A 142 -32.11 5.87 5.56
CA GLY A 142 -32.68 4.55 5.28
C GLY A 142 -31.69 3.40 5.51
N LEU A 143 -30.41 3.62 5.33
CA LEU A 143 -29.38 2.60 5.58
C LEU A 143 -29.11 2.37 7.07
N TRP A 144 -29.48 3.32 7.93
CA TRP A 144 -29.17 3.29 9.37
C TRP A 144 -30.41 3.07 10.25
N GLN A 145 -31.64 3.16 9.71
CA GLN A 145 -32.90 3.13 10.50
C GLN A 145 -33.09 1.89 11.35
N ASP A 146 -32.61 0.72 10.89
CA ASP A 146 -32.70 -0.55 11.60
C ASP A 146 -31.42 -0.87 12.39
N SER A 147 -30.56 0.12 12.60
CA SER A 147 -29.32 -0.06 13.34
C SER A 147 -29.48 0.23 14.83
N HIS A 148 -28.46 -0.06 15.62
CA HIS A 148 -28.38 0.29 17.02
C HIS A 148 -28.66 1.79 17.25
N GLU A 149 -29.32 2.13 18.34
CA GLU A 149 -29.74 3.49 18.68
C GLU A 149 -28.61 4.54 18.52
N ILE A 150 -27.38 4.18 18.88
CA ILE A 150 -26.21 5.05 18.75
C ILE A 150 -25.88 5.40 17.30
N LEU A 151 -26.16 4.50 16.36
CA LEU A 151 -25.95 4.74 14.93
C LEU A 151 -27.14 5.50 14.32
N THR A 152 -28.36 5.21 14.73
CA THR A 152 -29.55 5.94 14.27
C THR A 152 -29.57 7.36 14.76
N SER A 153 -29.17 7.62 16.00
CA SER A 153 -29.10 8.96 16.59
C SER A 153 -27.82 9.75 16.24
N ALA A 154 -26.79 9.06 15.69
CA ALA A 154 -25.57 9.72 15.27
C ALA A 154 -25.80 10.64 14.08
N ASN A 155 -25.16 11.82 14.08
CA ASN A 155 -25.17 12.67 12.91
C ASN A 155 -24.33 12.07 11.76
N PRO A 156 -24.60 12.44 10.49
CA PRO A 156 -23.86 11.91 9.34
C PRO A 156 -22.35 12.08 9.43
N LYS A 157 -21.85 13.16 10.05
CA LYS A 157 -20.42 13.39 10.25
C LYS A 157 -19.78 12.35 11.18
N THR A 158 -20.47 11.94 12.22
CA THR A 158 -20.02 10.88 13.13
C THR A 158 -20.01 9.53 12.38
N ARG A 159 -21.10 9.18 11.67
CA ARG A 159 -21.16 7.97 10.84
C ARG A 159 -20.01 7.95 9.82
N TYR A 160 -19.74 9.08 9.16
CA TYR A 160 -18.63 9.21 8.22
C TYR A 160 -17.28 8.95 8.90
N GLN A 161 -17.03 9.58 10.05
CA GLN A 161 -15.75 9.45 10.75
C GLN A 161 -15.46 8.01 11.19
N ILE A 162 -16.43 7.33 11.80
CA ILE A 162 -16.26 5.94 12.24
C ILE A 162 -16.11 4.97 11.06
N SER A 163 -16.91 5.16 10.00
CA SER A 163 -16.86 4.33 8.80
C SER A 163 -15.56 4.54 8.02
N LYS A 164 -15.10 5.78 7.86
CA LYS A 164 -13.80 6.10 7.24
C LYS A 164 -12.64 5.48 8.00
N THR A 165 -12.70 5.52 9.34
CA THR A 165 -11.69 4.89 10.19
C THR A 165 -11.65 3.37 9.96
N LEU A 166 -12.81 2.72 9.82
CA LEU A 166 -12.89 1.29 9.51
C LEU A 166 -12.31 0.98 8.12
N LEU A 167 -12.70 1.71 7.09
CA LEU A 167 -12.18 1.53 5.73
C LEU A 167 -10.65 1.73 5.66
N ASN A 168 -10.13 2.75 6.35
CA ASN A 168 -8.69 2.96 6.47
C ASN A 168 -8.00 1.82 7.22
N TYR A 169 -8.63 1.27 8.24
CA TYR A 169 -8.12 0.09 8.96
C TYR A 169 -8.06 -1.12 8.02
N MET A 170 -9.17 -1.44 7.30
CA MET A 170 -9.22 -2.52 6.32
C MET A 170 -8.11 -2.40 5.27
N ARG A 171 -7.97 -1.22 4.68
CA ARG A 171 -6.96 -0.92 3.66
C ARG A 171 -5.54 -1.16 4.17
N ARG A 172 -5.23 -0.70 5.36
CA ARG A 172 -3.87 -0.79 5.94
C ARG A 172 -3.53 -2.17 6.48
N GLU A 173 -4.51 -3.01 6.69
CA GLU A 173 -4.31 -4.45 6.97
C GLU A 173 -4.41 -5.29 5.68
N LEU A 174 -4.46 -4.66 4.49
CA LEU A 174 -4.62 -5.27 3.17
C LEU A 174 -5.88 -6.11 3.00
N ALA A 175 -6.93 -5.82 3.75
CA ALA A 175 -8.26 -6.43 3.52
C ALA A 175 -8.94 -5.75 2.32
N ILE A 176 -8.32 -5.85 1.14
CA ILE A 176 -8.73 -5.18 -0.11
C ILE A 176 -9.01 -6.22 -1.18
N LYS A 177 -10.19 -6.13 -1.79
CA LYS A 177 -10.58 -6.94 -2.95
C LYS A 177 -9.99 -6.31 -4.21
N VAL A 178 -8.87 -6.83 -4.66
CA VAL A 178 -8.16 -6.43 -5.88
C VAL A 178 -7.40 -7.63 -6.44
N GLU A 179 -7.32 -7.72 -7.77
CA GLU A 179 -6.65 -8.84 -8.44
C GLU A 179 -5.18 -9.01 -8.01
N TYR A 180 -4.45 -7.93 -7.79
CA TYR A 180 -3.04 -7.95 -7.40
C TYR A 180 -2.79 -8.57 -6.01
N LEU A 181 -3.81 -8.67 -5.17
CA LEU A 181 -3.74 -9.33 -3.86
C LEU A 181 -4.45 -10.70 -3.85
N ASP A 182 -5.01 -11.14 -4.98
CA ASP A 182 -5.57 -12.48 -5.16
C ASP A 182 -4.47 -13.51 -5.36
N GLN A 183 -4.57 -14.65 -4.67
CA GLN A 183 -3.53 -15.69 -4.69
C GLN A 183 -3.25 -16.23 -6.09
N HIS A 184 -4.30 -16.56 -6.86
CA HIS A 184 -4.13 -17.12 -8.21
C HIS A 184 -3.55 -16.09 -9.19
N HIS A 185 -3.87 -14.81 -9.00
CA HIS A 185 -3.28 -13.75 -9.80
C HIS A 185 -1.81 -13.54 -9.44
N GLN A 186 -1.46 -13.63 -8.16
CA GLN A 186 -0.08 -13.52 -7.68
C GLN A 186 0.84 -14.64 -8.19
N ASP A 187 0.32 -15.85 -8.34
CA ASP A 187 1.07 -16.95 -8.99
C ASP A 187 1.42 -16.60 -10.43
N ARG A 188 0.49 -15.97 -11.17
CA ARG A 188 0.74 -15.48 -12.54
C ARG A 188 1.72 -14.30 -12.56
N ILE A 189 1.60 -13.35 -11.61
CA ILE A 189 2.55 -12.24 -11.46
C ILE A 189 3.96 -12.79 -11.24
N SER A 190 4.13 -13.72 -10.33
CA SER A 190 5.44 -14.31 -10.01
C SER A 190 6.03 -15.02 -11.23
N GLN A 191 5.24 -15.84 -11.93
CA GLN A 191 5.68 -16.54 -13.12
C GLN A 191 6.05 -15.58 -14.26
N ALA A 192 5.21 -14.60 -14.58
CA ALA A 192 5.49 -13.61 -15.62
C ALA A 192 6.69 -12.73 -15.26
N SER A 193 6.80 -12.33 -14.00
CA SER A 193 7.93 -11.58 -13.49
C SER A 193 9.25 -12.34 -13.67
N TYR A 194 9.30 -13.61 -13.29
CA TYR A 194 10.49 -14.44 -13.47
C TYR A 194 10.87 -14.59 -14.94
N GLN A 195 9.89 -14.73 -15.83
CA GLN A 195 10.12 -14.96 -17.26
C GLN A 195 10.56 -13.69 -18.01
N TYR A 196 9.96 -12.53 -17.71
CA TYR A 196 10.09 -11.33 -18.54
C TYR A 196 10.90 -10.21 -17.88
N LEU A 197 11.08 -10.23 -16.57
CA LEU A 197 11.75 -9.15 -15.86
C LEU A 197 13.12 -9.60 -15.34
N ARG A 198 14.00 -8.63 -15.15
CA ARG A 198 15.31 -8.81 -14.51
C ARG A 198 15.33 -8.16 -13.12
N GLN A 199 16.26 -8.60 -12.29
CA GLN A 199 16.53 -7.91 -11.02
C GLN A 199 16.99 -6.46 -11.28
N PRO A 200 16.55 -5.53 -10.43
CA PRO A 200 15.80 -5.69 -9.19
C PRO A 200 14.26 -5.68 -9.37
N TRP A 201 13.72 -5.59 -10.57
CA TRP A 201 12.28 -5.49 -10.84
C TRP A 201 11.55 -6.83 -10.76
N ALA A 202 12.24 -7.91 -11.07
CA ALA A 202 11.69 -9.26 -10.93
C ALA A 202 11.36 -9.57 -9.46
N VAL A 203 10.27 -10.29 -9.24
CA VAL A 203 9.96 -10.89 -7.94
C VAL A 203 10.88 -12.10 -7.77
N GLU A 204 11.57 -12.20 -6.66
CA GLU A 204 12.42 -13.37 -6.36
C GLU A 204 11.55 -14.61 -6.20
N GLU A 205 12.00 -15.75 -6.73
CA GLU A 205 11.26 -17.02 -6.72
C GLU A 205 10.94 -17.49 -5.29
N THR A 206 11.80 -17.16 -4.32
CA THR A 206 11.65 -17.52 -2.91
C THR A 206 10.71 -16.61 -2.14
N VAL A 207 10.35 -15.45 -2.69
CA VAL A 207 9.49 -14.45 -2.04
C VAL A 207 8.03 -14.80 -2.25
N LYS A 208 7.35 -15.14 -1.15
CA LYS A 208 5.89 -15.28 -1.15
C LYS A 208 5.23 -13.90 -1.10
N LEU A 209 4.40 -13.61 -2.10
CA LEU A 209 3.60 -12.40 -2.12
C LEU A 209 2.55 -12.42 -1.01
N THR A 210 2.24 -11.25 -0.46
CA THR A 210 1.21 -11.12 0.59
C THR A 210 -0.18 -11.11 -0.06
N HIS A 211 -1.03 -12.05 0.33
CA HIS A 211 -2.42 -12.10 -0.13
C HIS A 211 -3.30 -11.08 0.60
N ALA A 212 -4.45 -10.77 0.02
CA ALA A 212 -5.48 -10.00 0.70
C ALA A 212 -5.90 -10.69 2.00
N ALA A 213 -5.96 -9.93 3.09
CA ALA A 213 -6.59 -10.37 4.31
C ALA A 213 -8.12 -10.43 4.13
N VAL A 214 -8.78 -11.29 4.89
CA VAL A 214 -10.24 -11.26 5.06
C VAL A 214 -10.55 -10.71 6.43
N LEU A 215 -11.48 -9.77 6.51
CA LEU A 215 -11.89 -9.15 7.76
C LEU A 215 -13.18 -9.80 8.27
N TYR A 216 -13.13 -10.32 9.51
CA TYR A 216 -14.27 -10.92 10.21
C TYR A 216 -14.69 -10.05 11.40
N PRO A 217 -15.97 -9.66 11.51
CA PRO A 217 -16.48 -8.89 12.64
C PRO A 217 -16.75 -9.79 13.87
N ARG A 218 -15.72 -10.39 14.42
CA ARG A 218 -15.71 -11.21 15.64
C ARG A 218 -14.32 -11.32 16.23
N SER A 219 -14.23 -11.94 17.39
CA SER A 219 -12.94 -12.34 17.96
C SER A 219 -12.34 -13.50 17.16
N ARG A 220 -11.02 -13.59 17.16
CA ARG A 220 -10.29 -14.71 16.56
C ARG A 220 -10.49 -15.97 17.40
N GLU A 221 -10.64 -17.10 16.74
CA GLU A 221 -10.67 -18.43 17.34
C GLU A 221 -9.32 -19.14 17.18
N ASP A 222 -9.07 -20.16 18.00
CA ASP A 222 -7.83 -20.92 17.94
C ASP A 222 -7.71 -21.66 16.61
N GLY A 223 -6.50 -21.65 16.04
CA GLY A 223 -6.20 -22.33 14.77
C GLY A 223 -6.53 -21.53 13.51
N GLU A 224 -7.12 -20.35 13.61
CA GLU A 224 -7.43 -19.53 12.45
C GLU A 224 -6.19 -18.85 11.85
N TYR A 225 -6.25 -18.62 10.53
CA TYR A 225 -5.14 -18.03 9.77
C TYR A 225 -4.74 -16.65 10.30
N LEU A 226 -3.47 -16.51 10.63
CA LEU A 226 -2.91 -15.27 11.20
C LEU A 226 -2.91 -14.08 10.25
N GLY A 227 -3.05 -14.32 8.94
CA GLY A 227 -3.12 -13.27 7.91
C GLY A 227 -4.49 -12.60 7.82
N ASN A 228 -5.54 -13.15 8.45
CA ASN A 228 -6.86 -12.54 8.49
C ASN A 228 -6.98 -11.49 9.60
N VAL A 229 -7.96 -10.60 9.47
CA VAL A 229 -8.24 -9.51 10.39
C VAL A 229 -9.50 -9.81 11.18
N PHE A 230 -9.43 -9.69 12.50
CA PHE A 230 -10.55 -9.93 13.39
C PHE A 230 -10.92 -8.66 14.15
N LEU A 231 -12.13 -8.15 13.92
CA LEU A 231 -12.68 -6.98 14.59
C LEU A 231 -13.45 -7.38 15.84
N SER A 232 -12.75 -7.60 16.94
CA SER A 232 -13.40 -7.84 18.21
C SER A 232 -13.77 -6.53 18.93
N PRO A 233 -14.79 -6.54 19.81
CA PRO A 233 -15.13 -5.39 20.64
C PRO A 233 -13.99 -4.92 21.55
N LEU A 234 -13.10 -5.82 21.93
CA LEU A 234 -11.92 -5.53 22.77
C LEU A 234 -10.69 -5.14 21.95
N GLY A 235 -10.71 -5.30 20.63
CA GLY A 235 -9.67 -4.91 19.71
C GLY A 235 -9.59 -3.41 19.49
N GLY A 236 -8.58 -2.96 18.75
CA GLY A 236 -8.30 -1.54 18.54
C GLY A 236 -9.48 -0.73 18.02
N TYR A 237 -10.18 -1.23 16.98
CA TYR A 237 -11.34 -0.54 16.43
C TYR A 237 -12.54 -0.56 17.39
N GLY A 238 -12.79 -1.67 18.11
CA GLY A 238 -13.83 -1.72 19.15
C GLY A 238 -13.55 -0.76 20.28
N GLN A 239 -12.31 -0.63 20.74
CA GLN A 239 -11.89 0.36 21.73
C GLN A 239 -12.08 1.80 21.22
N TYR A 240 -11.73 2.05 19.95
CA TYR A 240 -11.97 3.33 19.29
C TYR A 240 -13.45 3.70 19.30
N LEU A 241 -14.36 2.78 18.91
CA LEU A 241 -15.81 3.03 18.97
C LEU A 241 -16.31 3.35 20.39
N ARG A 242 -15.80 2.68 21.40
CA ARG A 242 -16.19 2.90 22.82
C ARG A 242 -15.58 4.15 23.44
N HIS A 243 -14.72 4.85 22.71
CA HIS A 243 -14.16 6.11 23.20
C HIS A 243 -15.24 7.21 23.15
N THR A 244 -15.49 7.86 24.28
CA THR A 244 -16.59 8.81 24.50
C THR A 244 -16.62 9.99 23.52
N VAL A 245 -15.46 10.36 22.95
CA VAL A 245 -15.36 11.46 21.96
C VAL A 245 -16.10 11.14 20.66
N ASN A 246 -16.20 9.86 20.28
CA ASN A 246 -16.83 9.48 19.01
C ASN A 246 -18.35 9.56 19.04
N PHE A 247 -18.95 9.41 20.22
CA PHE A 247 -20.40 9.46 20.42
C PHE A 247 -20.75 10.40 21.59
N ALA A 248 -20.38 11.67 21.44
CA ALA A 248 -20.50 12.67 22.51
C ALA A 248 -21.92 12.86 23.08
N ASN A 249 -22.97 12.50 22.32
CA ASN A 249 -24.37 12.58 22.73
C ASN A 249 -24.88 11.30 23.41
N TYR A 250 -24.07 10.26 23.48
CA TYR A 250 -24.41 8.98 24.11
C TYR A 250 -23.75 8.92 25.49
N HIS A 251 -24.58 8.91 26.53
CA HIS A 251 -24.09 9.00 27.92
C HIS A 251 -23.87 7.65 28.58
N GLU A 252 -24.28 6.56 27.95
CA GLU A 252 -24.08 5.21 28.44
C GLU A 252 -22.77 4.61 27.94
N LYS A 253 -22.17 3.74 28.76
CA LYS A 253 -20.97 3.01 28.37
C LYS A 253 -21.37 1.84 27.46
N LEU A 254 -20.90 1.82 26.23
CA LEU A 254 -21.12 0.73 25.29
C LEU A 254 -20.62 -0.60 25.86
N SER A 255 -21.50 -1.60 25.87
CA SER A 255 -21.14 -2.99 26.18
C SER A 255 -20.29 -3.62 25.07
N THR A 256 -19.73 -4.79 25.31
CA THR A 256 -19.02 -5.57 24.30
C THR A 256 -19.99 -6.09 23.22
N GLU A 257 -21.19 -6.46 23.64
CA GLU A 257 -22.27 -6.96 22.77
C GLU A 257 -22.74 -5.84 21.82
N ASP A 258 -23.04 -4.65 22.36
CA ASP A 258 -23.42 -3.50 21.53
C ASP A 258 -22.32 -3.09 20.58
N THR A 259 -21.07 -3.09 21.03
CA THR A 259 -19.92 -2.79 20.16
C THR A 259 -19.80 -3.78 19.01
N GLN A 260 -20.02 -5.08 19.27
CA GLN A 260 -20.01 -6.11 18.24
C GLN A 260 -21.13 -5.91 17.23
N LEU A 261 -22.34 -5.60 17.71
CA LEU A 261 -23.50 -5.31 16.86
C LEU A 261 -23.25 -4.09 15.98
N ILE A 262 -22.72 -3.00 16.57
CA ILE A 262 -22.40 -1.75 15.85
C ILE A 262 -21.38 -2.02 14.73
N ILE A 263 -20.31 -2.78 15.00
CA ILE A 263 -19.32 -3.15 13.97
C ILE A 263 -19.99 -3.88 12.81
N ALA A 264 -20.84 -4.87 13.09
CA ALA A 264 -21.55 -5.64 12.07
C ALA A 264 -22.51 -4.76 11.25
N GLN A 265 -23.20 -3.82 11.88
CA GLN A 265 -24.13 -2.90 11.23
C GLN A 265 -23.43 -1.87 10.35
N ILE A 266 -22.28 -1.33 10.79
CA ILE A 266 -21.44 -0.46 9.94
C ILE A 266 -21.00 -1.23 8.69
N LEU A 267 -20.50 -2.45 8.83
CA LEU A 267 -20.09 -3.27 7.67
C LEU A 267 -21.27 -3.57 6.75
N LYS A 268 -22.48 -3.83 7.28
CA LYS A 268 -23.68 -4.04 6.48
C LYS A 268 -24.07 -2.78 5.68
N ALA A 269 -24.03 -1.61 6.29
CA ALA A 269 -24.30 -0.33 5.60
C ALA A 269 -23.27 -0.07 4.49
N LEU A 270 -21.98 -0.29 4.77
CA LEU A 270 -20.89 -0.14 3.79
C LEU A 270 -21.00 -1.17 2.66
N GLN A 271 -21.48 -2.39 2.94
CA GLN A 271 -21.74 -3.43 1.93
C GLN A 271 -22.91 -3.02 1.03
N THR A 272 -24.01 -2.56 1.61
CA THR A 272 -25.18 -2.08 0.84
C THR A 272 -24.80 -0.91 -0.06
N GLY A 273 -23.95 0.00 0.42
CA GLY A 273 -23.39 1.10 -0.35
C GLY A 273 -22.26 0.70 -1.33
N GLY A 274 -21.90 -0.58 -1.43
CA GLY A 274 -20.92 -1.08 -2.41
C GLY A 274 -19.45 -0.79 -2.07
N LEU A 275 -19.15 -0.24 -0.89
CA LEU A 275 -17.76 0.05 -0.49
C LEU A 275 -17.00 -1.21 -0.03
N VAL A 276 -17.70 -2.17 0.57
CA VAL A 276 -17.14 -3.45 0.96
C VAL A 276 -17.88 -4.60 0.31
N SER A 277 -17.21 -5.71 0.10
CA SER A 277 -17.77 -6.94 -0.46
C SER A 277 -17.65 -8.09 0.53
N VAL A 278 -18.66 -8.95 0.59
CA VAL A 278 -18.54 -10.25 1.24
C VAL A 278 -17.74 -11.17 0.31
N VAL A 279 -16.64 -11.68 0.79
CA VAL A 279 -15.73 -12.57 0.05
C VAL A 279 -15.69 -13.98 0.63
N ASP A 280 -16.13 -14.13 1.88
CA ASP A 280 -16.28 -15.42 2.52
C ASP A 280 -17.70 -15.49 3.15
N GLN A 281 -18.46 -16.50 2.72
CA GLN A 281 -19.82 -16.72 3.22
C GLN A 281 -19.77 -17.68 4.42
N PRO A 282 -20.48 -17.36 5.49
CA PRO A 282 -20.46 -18.20 6.68
C PRO A 282 -21.10 -19.56 6.41
N ASN A 283 -20.40 -20.61 6.80
CA ASN A 283 -21.00 -21.92 6.91
C ASN A 283 -21.67 -22.06 8.29
N ASN A 284 -22.93 -22.50 8.33
CA ASN A 284 -23.66 -22.86 9.58
C ASN A 284 -23.69 -21.75 10.67
N GLY A 285 -24.12 -20.53 10.32
CA GLY A 285 -24.38 -19.47 11.31
C GLY A 285 -23.16 -18.65 11.75
N GLY A 286 -22.03 -18.79 11.09
CA GLY A 286 -20.86 -17.93 11.29
C GLY A 286 -21.07 -16.50 10.77
N VAL A 287 -20.10 -15.63 10.98
CA VAL A 287 -20.12 -14.26 10.44
C VAL A 287 -19.43 -14.20 9.07
N PRO A 288 -19.92 -13.36 8.14
CA PRO A 288 -19.28 -13.21 6.84
C PRO A 288 -17.91 -12.55 6.93
N GLY A 289 -17.05 -12.90 5.97
CA GLY A 289 -15.76 -12.26 5.78
C GLY A 289 -15.83 -11.13 4.74
N TYR A 290 -15.23 -9.99 5.03
CA TYR A 290 -15.32 -8.77 4.24
C TYR A 290 -13.98 -8.33 3.67
N GLN A 291 -14.02 -7.69 2.50
CA GLN A 291 -12.92 -6.93 1.93
C GLN A 291 -13.42 -5.58 1.40
N LEU A 292 -12.59 -4.55 1.53
CA LEU A 292 -12.80 -3.25 0.90
C LEU A 292 -12.65 -3.38 -0.62
N SER A 293 -13.61 -2.90 -1.40
CA SER A 293 -13.54 -2.91 -2.86
C SER A 293 -12.48 -1.88 -3.35
N ALA A 294 -11.53 -2.29 -4.18
CA ALA A 294 -10.53 -1.37 -4.72
C ALA A 294 -11.16 -0.24 -5.53
N SER A 295 -12.28 -0.51 -6.23
CA SER A 295 -13.07 0.48 -6.97
C SER A 295 -13.73 1.55 -6.09
N ALA A 296 -13.85 1.31 -4.79
CA ALA A 296 -14.35 2.28 -3.82
C ALA A 296 -13.28 3.28 -3.35
N MET A 297 -12.02 3.07 -3.73
CA MET A 297 -10.90 3.93 -3.36
C MET A 297 -10.51 4.87 -4.49
N VAL A 298 -10.28 6.14 -4.15
CA VAL A 298 -9.66 7.12 -5.03
C VAL A 298 -8.33 7.54 -4.43
N TRP A 299 -7.28 7.37 -5.20
CA TRP A 299 -5.93 7.81 -4.86
C TRP A 299 -5.79 9.27 -5.25
N LYS A 300 -5.53 10.14 -4.29
CA LYS A 300 -5.53 11.59 -4.49
C LYS A 300 -4.21 12.20 -4.04
N LYS A 301 -3.72 13.16 -4.82
CA LYS A 301 -2.55 13.95 -4.44
C LYS A 301 -2.80 14.69 -3.13
N GLY A 302 -1.87 14.56 -2.19
CA GLY A 302 -1.88 15.29 -0.94
C GLY A 302 -1.12 16.62 -1.02
N ASP A 303 -1.18 17.38 0.07
CA ASP A 303 -0.57 18.71 0.19
C ASP A 303 0.91 18.71 0.62
N GLY A 304 1.45 17.56 1.00
CA GLY A 304 2.80 17.42 1.56
C GLY A 304 2.98 18.01 2.97
N GLN A 305 1.90 18.48 3.59
CA GLN A 305 1.94 19.13 4.91
C GLN A 305 1.23 18.32 5.99
N THR A 306 0.13 17.64 5.61
CA THR A 306 -0.72 16.91 6.53
C THR A 306 -0.51 15.41 6.38
N ALA A 307 0.21 14.80 7.32
CA ALA A 307 0.42 13.35 7.36
C ALA A 307 -0.87 12.61 7.72
N PHE A 308 -1.02 11.39 7.20
CA PHE A 308 -2.12 10.51 7.59
C PHE A 308 -2.11 10.27 9.10
N HIS A 309 -3.27 10.41 9.72
CA HIS A 309 -3.50 10.16 11.14
C HIS A 309 -4.35 8.90 11.34
N ASP A 310 -3.90 7.99 12.18
CA ASP A 310 -4.60 6.77 12.57
C ASP A 310 -5.24 6.94 13.95
N PRO A 311 -6.56 7.25 14.05
CA PRO A 311 -7.22 7.52 15.33
C PRO A 311 -7.35 6.28 16.22
N ILE A 312 -7.20 5.07 15.67
CA ILE A 312 -7.20 3.83 16.45
C ILE A 312 -5.94 3.74 17.31
N ARG A 313 -4.80 4.21 16.79
CA ARG A 313 -3.50 4.10 17.46
C ARG A 313 -3.10 5.35 18.22
N VAL A 314 -3.47 6.49 17.69
CA VAL A 314 -3.17 7.81 18.28
C VAL A 314 -4.50 8.55 18.46
N PRO A 315 -5.21 8.31 19.57
CA PRO A 315 -6.54 8.89 19.78
C PRO A 315 -6.56 10.41 19.78
N ASN A 316 -5.46 11.03 20.25
CA ASN A 316 -5.35 12.49 20.33
C ASN A 316 -4.62 13.02 19.11
N ILE A 317 -5.29 13.87 18.34
CA ILE A 317 -4.67 14.58 17.22
C ILE A 317 -3.79 15.69 17.83
N PRO A 318 -2.47 15.76 17.50
CA PRO A 318 -1.64 16.90 17.89
C PRO A 318 -2.23 18.20 17.34
N GLU A 319 -2.09 19.30 18.06
CA GLU A 319 -2.45 20.62 17.54
C GLU A 319 -1.73 20.87 16.21
N GLY A 320 -2.49 21.11 15.13
CA GLY A 320 -1.96 21.29 13.76
C GLY A 320 -1.90 20.02 12.90
N GLY A 321 -2.44 18.87 13.35
CA GLY A 321 -2.45 17.60 12.61
C GLY A 321 -1.13 16.83 12.68
N GLY A 322 -1.04 15.70 11.97
CA GLY A 322 0.20 14.94 11.85
C GLY A 322 1.24 15.73 11.03
N ARG A 323 2.41 15.96 11.60
CA ARG A 323 3.50 16.65 10.90
C ARG A 323 4.20 15.71 9.93
N THR A 324 4.47 16.20 8.73
CA THR A 324 5.28 15.51 7.73
C THR A 324 6.77 15.76 7.98
N ASN A 325 7.62 14.88 7.45
CA ASN A 325 9.06 15.12 7.41
C ASN A 325 9.42 15.78 6.06
N PRO A 326 9.82 17.05 6.03
CA PRO A 326 10.11 17.78 4.79
C PRO A 326 11.17 17.09 3.92
N PHE A 327 12.16 16.45 4.55
CA PHE A 327 13.18 15.70 3.81
C PHE A 327 12.56 14.62 2.90
N PHE A 328 11.63 13.81 3.41
CA PHE A 328 11.00 12.76 2.61
C PHE A 328 9.98 13.32 1.62
N VAL A 329 9.35 14.43 1.92
CA VAL A 329 8.48 15.15 0.98
C VAL A 329 9.30 15.57 -0.24
N ASP A 330 10.37 16.34 -0.04
CA ASP A 330 11.26 16.79 -1.13
C ASP A 330 11.92 15.60 -1.85
N PHE A 331 12.29 14.58 -1.09
CA PHE A 331 12.93 13.38 -1.63
C PHE A 331 12.04 12.67 -2.65
N TYR A 332 10.76 12.40 -2.33
CA TYR A 332 9.87 11.73 -3.26
C TYR A 332 9.40 12.61 -4.41
N GLN A 333 9.29 13.91 -4.19
CA GLN A 333 8.89 14.86 -5.22
C GLN A 333 9.98 15.10 -6.27
N PHE A 334 11.22 15.24 -5.85
CA PHE A 334 12.28 15.79 -6.70
C PHE A 334 13.48 14.87 -6.92
N MET A 335 13.79 13.97 -5.98
CA MET A 335 15.05 13.22 -6.00
C MET A 335 14.90 11.76 -6.39
N ALA A 336 13.87 11.09 -5.89
CA ALA A 336 13.75 9.63 -6.01
C ALA A 336 13.58 9.14 -7.45
N GLY A 337 12.98 9.96 -8.32
CA GLY A 337 12.83 9.63 -9.75
C GLY A 337 14.14 9.52 -10.52
N GLU A 338 15.22 10.09 -9.99
CA GLU A 338 16.57 10.03 -10.61
C GLU A 338 17.33 8.74 -10.27
N PHE A 339 16.76 7.86 -9.47
CA PHE A 339 17.41 6.62 -9.04
C PHE A 339 17.21 5.45 -10.01
N ALA A 340 16.59 5.67 -11.16
CA ALA A 340 16.26 4.61 -12.12
C ALA A 340 17.48 3.78 -12.57
N ASP A 341 18.63 4.41 -12.73
CA ASP A 341 19.88 3.76 -13.15
C ASP A 341 20.74 3.26 -11.96
N LEU A 342 20.31 3.50 -10.70
CA LEU A 342 21.06 3.05 -9.53
C LEU A 342 20.83 1.59 -9.25
N GLN A 343 21.88 0.81 -9.19
CA GLN A 343 21.86 -0.59 -8.81
C GLN A 343 23.07 -0.93 -7.93
N ALA A 344 22.82 -1.57 -6.79
CA ALA A 344 23.88 -2.20 -6.00
C ALA A 344 24.13 -3.61 -6.53
N LYS A 345 25.40 -3.99 -6.62
CA LYS A 345 25.85 -5.34 -6.97
C LYS A 345 26.87 -5.80 -5.97
N GLU A 346 26.72 -7.01 -5.49
CA GLU A 346 27.77 -7.64 -4.68
C GLU A 346 28.98 -8.01 -5.57
N HIS A 347 30.17 -7.87 -5.01
CA HIS A 347 31.42 -8.29 -5.63
C HIS A 347 32.10 -9.31 -4.71
N THR A 348 31.63 -10.55 -4.75
CA THR A 348 32.14 -11.65 -3.92
C THR A 348 32.78 -12.74 -4.77
N ALA A 349 33.60 -13.58 -4.17
CA ALA A 349 34.22 -14.70 -4.88
C ALA A 349 33.23 -15.77 -5.40
N GLN A 350 31.97 -15.72 -4.97
CA GLN A 350 30.90 -16.61 -5.46
C GLN A 350 30.31 -16.15 -6.80
N VAL A 351 30.48 -14.87 -7.14
CA VAL A 351 30.06 -14.37 -8.45
C VAL A 351 31.00 -14.94 -9.52
N PRO A 352 30.47 -15.57 -10.60
CA PRO A 352 31.28 -16.10 -11.69
C PRO A 352 32.24 -15.05 -12.24
N TYR A 353 33.47 -15.50 -12.60
CA TYR A 353 34.56 -14.60 -13.05
C TYR A 353 34.12 -13.65 -14.18
N LYS A 354 33.40 -14.17 -15.19
CA LYS A 354 32.88 -13.36 -16.30
C LYS A 354 31.92 -12.24 -15.86
N GLU A 355 31.10 -12.52 -14.85
CA GLU A 355 30.19 -11.51 -14.30
C GLU A 355 30.94 -10.48 -13.43
N ARG A 356 32.03 -10.91 -12.77
CA ARG A 356 32.87 -9.99 -12.02
C ARG A 356 33.57 -8.97 -12.95
N GLU A 357 34.13 -9.44 -14.07
CA GLU A 357 34.72 -8.55 -15.07
C GLU A 357 33.75 -7.49 -15.63
N THR A 358 32.47 -7.84 -15.77
CA THR A 358 31.46 -6.88 -16.23
C THR A 358 31.01 -5.91 -15.15
N ARG A 359 31.29 -6.21 -13.88
CA ARG A 359 30.97 -5.36 -12.72
C ARG A 359 32.11 -4.39 -12.37
N GLU A 360 33.33 -4.70 -12.78
CA GLU A 360 34.52 -3.83 -12.70
C GLU A 360 34.55 -2.80 -13.84
#